data_f22e38cae067c639763e60e6ab80ff8c
#
_entry.id   f22e38cae067c639763e60e6ab80ff8c
#
_cell.length_a   1.000
_cell.length_b   1.000
_cell.length_c   1.000
_cell.angle_alpha   90.00
_cell.angle_beta   90.00
_cell.angle_gamma   90.00
#
_symmetry.space_group_name_H-M   'P 1'
#
loop_
_entity.id
_entity.type
_entity.pdbx_description
1 polymer ?
#
loop_
_entity_poly.entity_id
_entity_poly.type
_entity_poly.pdbx_seq_one_letter_code
_entity_poly.pdbx_strand_id
1 'polypeptide(L)'
;MVEIEKPRINCIDTPEDPSYGKYVVEPLERGYGLTLGNSLRRILLSSLPGYAATSVKIAGVQHEFSTIPGVTEDVTEIVLNVKMLLPKLHCQGPKTVYIDAVGPCEVTAADIKADGEVEILNPELHICTLGPDATFNMEITLSQGRGYVPSNENKTAQTVIGVIPIDSIYAPVKKVNYTVEPCRVGDKTDFDIAVHLIVELYSK
;
A
#
# COMPACT_ATOMS: atom_id res chain seq x y z
N MET A 1 41.70 16.24 -14.47
CA MET A 1 40.61 15.96 -13.53
C MET A 1 39.34 15.89 -14.37
N VAL A 2 38.69 14.75 -14.47
CA VAL A 2 37.44 14.66 -15.26
C VAL A 2 36.37 15.28 -14.38
N GLU A 3 35.80 16.38 -14.81
CA GLU A 3 34.72 17.05 -14.12
C GLU A 3 33.47 16.17 -14.30
N ILE A 4 33.06 15.50 -13.22
CA ILE A 4 31.88 14.65 -13.20
C ILE A 4 30.65 15.59 -13.14
N GLU A 5 29.92 15.68 -14.22
CA GLU A 5 28.64 16.42 -14.20
C GLU A 5 27.69 15.76 -13.20
N LYS A 6 27.09 16.59 -12.36
CA LYS A 6 26.10 16.10 -11.39
C LYS A 6 24.86 15.59 -12.13
N PRO A 7 24.38 14.37 -11.84
CA PRO A 7 23.17 13.87 -12.46
C PRO A 7 21.98 14.77 -12.12
N ARG A 8 21.11 14.97 -13.11
CA ARG A 8 19.84 15.70 -12.97
C ARG A 8 18.72 14.71 -13.00
N ILE A 9 17.70 14.97 -12.17
CA ILE A 9 16.48 14.16 -12.12
C ILE A 9 15.38 14.98 -12.77
N ASN A 10 14.88 14.54 -13.89
CA ASN A 10 13.79 15.16 -14.63
C ASN A 10 12.55 14.28 -14.55
N CYS A 11 11.40 14.86 -14.19
CA CYS A 11 10.11 14.19 -14.36
C CYS A 11 9.68 14.42 -15.81
N ILE A 12 9.52 13.33 -16.57
CA ILE A 12 9.18 13.43 -18.00
C ILE A 12 7.67 13.34 -18.21
N ASP A 13 7.02 12.51 -17.42
CA ASP A 13 5.61 12.21 -17.60
C ASP A 13 4.94 12.20 -16.23
N THR A 14 4.09 13.19 -16.03
CA THR A 14 3.11 13.26 -14.94
C THR A 14 1.75 13.21 -15.63
N PRO A 15 1.20 12.01 -15.88
CA PRO A 15 -0.16 11.90 -16.38
C PRO A 15 -1.13 12.58 -15.40
N GLU A 16 -2.35 12.79 -15.84
CA GLU A 16 -3.44 13.31 -14.98
C GLU A 16 -3.66 12.45 -13.73
N ASP A 17 -3.17 11.21 -13.76
CA ASP A 17 -3.17 10.29 -12.63
C ASP A 17 -1.95 10.52 -11.71
N PRO A 18 -2.15 11.04 -10.50
CA PRO A 18 -1.08 11.27 -9.53
C PRO A 18 -0.43 9.98 -9.00
N SER A 19 -1.00 8.82 -9.30
CA SER A 19 -0.46 7.52 -8.87
C SER A 19 0.69 7.01 -9.74
N TYR A 20 0.96 7.66 -10.88
CA TYR A 20 2.00 7.27 -11.82
C TYR A 20 3.05 8.37 -12.00
N GLY A 21 4.32 8.02 -12.05
CA GLY A 21 5.40 8.96 -12.34
C GLY A 21 6.52 8.31 -13.15
N LYS A 22 7.00 9.02 -14.17
CA LYS A 22 8.17 8.64 -14.96
C LYS A 22 9.29 9.65 -14.77
N TYR A 23 10.42 9.17 -14.27
CA TYR A 23 11.58 10.00 -13.96
C TYR A 23 12.77 9.55 -14.78
N VAL A 24 13.60 10.50 -15.19
CA VAL A 24 14.87 10.27 -15.89
C VAL A 24 16.01 10.87 -15.10
N VAL A 25 17.04 10.07 -14.89
CA VAL A 25 18.27 10.48 -14.21
C VAL A 25 19.41 10.44 -15.21
N GLU A 26 19.96 11.60 -15.56
CA GLU A 26 21.01 11.79 -16.57
C GLU A 26 21.92 12.98 -16.25
N PRO A 27 23.18 13.03 -16.73
CA PRO A 27 23.97 11.92 -17.24
C PRO A 27 24.55 11.07 -16.12
N LEU A 28 24.81 9.78 -16.38
CA LEU A 28 25.46 8.88 -15.46
C LEU A 28 26.71 8.26 -16.08
N GLU A 29 27.74 7.96 -15.30
CA GLU A 29 28.88 7.20 -15.75
C GLU A 29 28.48 5.75 -16.06
N ARG A 30 29.22 5.12 -16.96
CA ARG A 30 28.97 3.75 -17.41
C ARG A 30 28.94 2.77 -16.22
N GLY A 31 27.86 1.96 -16.14
CA GLY A 31 27.64 0.99 -15.08
C GLY A 31 26.89 1.54 -13.87
N TYR A 32 26.83 2.86 -13.66
CA TYR A 32 26.09 3.45 -12.54
C TYR A 32 24.58 3.37 -12.69
N GLY A 33 24.08 3.31 -13.92
CA GLY A 33 22.65 3.25 -14.20
C GLY A 33 21.98 2.02 -13.58
N LEU A 34 22.58 0.85 -13.74
CA LEU A 34 22.10 -0.41 -13.13
C LEU A 34 22.12 -0.34 -11.59
N THR A 35 23.22 0.16 -11.01
CA THR A 35 23.39 0.26 -9.56
C THR A 35 22.37 1.22 -8.96
N LEU A 36 22.21 2.40 -9.57
CA LEU A 36 21.27 3.40 -9.10
C LEU A 36 19.82 2.93 -9.26
N GLY A 37 19.46 2.42 -10.43
CA GLY A 37 18.12 1.93 -10.72
C GLY A 37 17.68 0.80 -9.77
N ASN A 38 18.56 -0.18 -9.54
CA ASN A 38 18.27 -1.26 -8.61
C ASN A 38 18.19 -0.78 -7.15
N SER A 39 19.06 0.14 -6.75
CA SER A 39 19.04 0.72 -5.40
C SER A 39 17.76 1.51 -5.15
N LEU A 40 17.36 2.37 -6.09
CA LEU A 40 16.12 3.13 -6.00
C LEU A 40 14.90 2.21 -5.98
N ARG A 41 14.86 1.21 -6.86
CA ARG A 41 13.78 0.22 -6.87
C ARG A 41 13.62 -0.45 -5.50
N ARG A 42 14.71 -0.92 -4.91
CA ARG A 42 14.68 -1.58 -3.60
C ARG A 42 14.20 -0.65 -2.49
N ILE A 43 14.72 0.57 -2.45
CA ILE A 43 14.35 1.56 -1.42
C ILE A 43 12.87 1.93 -1.54
N LEU A 44 12.40 2.20 -2.75
CA LEU A 44 11.01 2.58 -2.99
C LEU A 44 10.01 1.48 -2.61
N LEU A 45 10.35 0.21 -2.88
CA LEU A 45 9.47 -0.92 -2.57
C LEU A 45 9.50 -1.36 -1.10
N SER A 46 10.59 -1.11 -0.35
CA SER A 46 10.75 -1.70 0.99
C SER A 46 10.93 -0.72 2.14
N SER A 47 11.34 0.52 1.86
CA SER A 47 11.85 1.39 2.94
C SER A 47 10.96 2.59 3.23
N LEU A 48 9.99 2.89 2.37
CA LEU A 48 9.05 3.98 2.60
C LEU A 48 8.06 3.61 3.71
N PRO A 49 7.79 4.53 4.64
CA PRO A 49 6.77 4.32 5.65
C PRO A 49 5.37 4.40 5.04
N GLY A 50 4.45 3.63 5.60
CA GLY A 50 3.04 3.69 5.24
C GLY A 50 2.16 3.19 6.37
N TYR A 51 0.89 3.03 6.10
CA TYR A 51 -0.11 2.60 7.05
C TYR A 51 -0.87 1.41 6.49
N ALA A 52 -1.20 0.45 7.33
CA ALA A 52 -1.96 -0.73 6.93
C ALA A 52 -2.78 -1.30 8.10
N ALA A 53 -3.75 -2.14 7.77
CA ALA A 53 -4.44 -2.96 8.74
C ALA A 53 -3.53 -4.10 9.21
N THR A 54 -3.54 -4.36 10.52
CA THR A 54 -2.73 -5.43 11.15
C THR A 54 -3.57 -6.57 11.67
N SER A 55 -4.80 -6.29 12.06
CA SER A 55 -5.75 -7.30 12.50
C SER A 55 -7.18 -6.83 12.30
N VAL A 56 -8.08 -7.80 12.18
CA VAL A 56 -9.51 -7.59 12.17
C VAL A 56 -10.18 -8.46 13.24
N LYS A 57 -11.30 -7.98 13.75
CA LYS A 57 -12.15 -8.75 14.64
C LYS A 57 -13.58 -8.53 14.18
N ILE A 58 -14.27 -9.65 13.87
CA ILE A 58 -15.65 -9.64 13.39
C ILE A 58 -16.52 -10.30 14.43
N ALA A 59 -17.65 -9.70 14.77
CA ALA A 59 -18.57 -10.24 15.74
C ALA A 59 -19.08 -11.64 15.29
N GLY A 60 -18.98 -12.63 16.19
CA GLY A 60 -19.39 -14.01 15.90
C GLY A 60 -18.40 -14.86 15.10
N VAL A 61 -17.25 -14.30 14.71
CA VAL A 61 -16.20 -15.00 13.95
C VAL A 61 -15.01 -15.29 14.84
N GLN A 62 -14.47 -16.51 14.78
CA GLN A 62 -13.30 -16.91 15.57
C GLN A 62 -12.03 -17.15 14.73
N HIS A 63 -12.18 -17.41 13.43
CA HIS A 63 -11.07 -17.69 12.51
C HIS A 63 -11.42 -17.29 11.08
N GLU A 64 -10.43 -17.13 10.23
CA GLU A 64 -10.52 -16.65 8.85
C GLU A 64 -11.32 -17.55 7.90
N PHE A 65 -11.45 -18.85 8.21
CA PHE A 65 -12.17 -19.83 7.39
C PHE A 65 -13.64 -19.97 7.80
N SER A 66 -14.26 -18.89 8.24
CA SER A 66 -15.65 -18.84 8.65
C SER A 66 -16.50 -18.13 7.61
N THR A 67 -17.80 -18.40 7.67
CA THR A 67 -18.83 -17.64 6.94
C THR A 67 -19.65 -16.83 7.93
N ILE A 68 -20.20 -15.71 7.50
CA ILE A 68 -21.04 -14.84 8.32
C ILE A 68 -22.48 -14.96 7.81
N PRO A 69 -23.45 -15.30 8.67
CA PRO A 69 -24.86 -15.44 8.26
C PRO A 69 -25.37 -14.14 7.63
N GLY A 70 -25.92 -14.24 6.42
CA GLY A 70 -26.48 -13.10 5.70
C GLY A 70 -25.46 -12.20 5.01
N VAL A 71 -24.17 -12.54 5.01
CA VAL A 71 -23.13 -11.87 4.23
C VAL A 71 -22.77 -12.75 3.04
N THR A 72 -22.59 -12.13 1.88
CA THR A 72 -22.33 -12.85 0.62
C THR A 72 -20.90 -13.39 0.58
N GLU A 73 -19.94 -12.56 1.00
CA GLU A 73 -18.51 -12.87 1.02
C GLU A 73 -18.15 -13.69 2.26
N ASP A 74 -17.17 -14.57 2.13
CA ASP A 74 -16.57 -15.24 3.28
C ASP A 74 -15.57 -14.31 4.01
N VAL A 75 -15.16 -14.73 5.22
CA VAL A 75 -14.22 -13.94 6.03
C VAL A 75 -12.87 -13.77 5.33
N THR A 76 -12.45 -14.74 4.52
CA THR A 76 -11.19 -14.66 3.76
C THR A 76 -11.27 -13.57 2.71
N GLU A 77 -12.39 -13.46 1.97
CA GLU A 77 -12.61 -12.39 0.99
C GLU A 77 -12.66 -11.03 1.67
N ILE A 78 -13.36 -10.91 2.79
CA ILE A 78 -13.40 -9.67 3.58
C ILE A 78 -11.99 -9.26 4.02
N VAL A 79 -11.17 -10.20 4.49
CA VAL A 79 -9.78 -9.94 4.86
C VAL A 79 -8.95 -9.47 3.66
N LEU A 80 -9.14 -10.06 2.48
CA LEU A 80 -8.45 -9.63 1.25
C LEU A 80 -8.86 -8.21 0.85
N ASN A 81 -10.13 -7.86 0.97
CA ASN A 81 -10.62 -6.51 0.73
C ASN A 81 -10.03 -5.50 1.73
N VAL A 82 -10.01 -5.84 3.03
CA VAL A 82 -9.40 -4.98 4.06
C VAL A 82 -7.90 -4.76 3.85
N LYS A 83 -7.16 -5.73 3.28
CA LYS A 83 -5.74 -5.54 2.90
C LYS A 83 -5.52 -4.45 1.86
N MET A 84 -6.54 -4.15 1.05
CA MET A 84 -6.50 -3.10 0.02
C MET A 84 -6.85 -1.72 0.57
N LEU A 85 -7.21 -1.62 1.87
CA LEU A 85 -7.54 -0.35 2.51
C LEU A 85 -6.31 0.56 2.55
N LEU A 86 -6.50 1.82 2.21
CA LEU A 86 -5.47 2.85 2.23
C LEU A 86 -5.75 3.86 3.36
N PRO A 87 -5.42 3.52 4.61
CA PRO A 87 -5.58 4.44 5.72
C PRO A 87 -4.41 5.42 5.80
N LYS A 88 -4.67 6.59 6.37
CA LYS A 88 -3.66 7.57 6.78
C LYS A 88 -3.91 7.95 8.23
N LEU A 89 -2.92 7.75 9.08
CA LEU A 89 -2.99 8.08 10.49
C LEU A 89 -2.30 9.42 10.76
N HIS A 90 -2.98 10.29 11.51
CA HIS A 90 -2.44 11.57 11.97
C HIS A 90 -1.93 11.51 13.43
N CYS A 91 -1.96 10.31 14.03
CA CYS A 91 -1.47 10.04 15.38
C CYS A 91 -0.30 9.05 15.37
N GLN A 92 0.42 8.96 16.49
CA GLN A 92 1.42 7.93 16.71
C GLN A 92 0.79 6.70 17.38
N GLY A 93 1.15 5.50 16.89
CA GLY A 93 0.69 4.23 17.45
C GLY A 93 -0.49 3.60 16.71
N PRO A 94 -0.90 2.39 17.12
CA PRO A 94 -2.02 1.69 16.51
C PRO A 94 -3.34 2.38 16.86
N LYS A 95 -4.28 2.38 15.90
CA LYS A 95 -5.66 2.86 16.06
C LYS A 95 -6.63 1.77 15.65
N THR A 96 -7.73 1.68 16.38
CA THR A 96 -8.84 0.78 16.03
C THR A 96 -9.99 1.62 15.48
N VAL A 97 -10.48 1.23 14.32
CA VAL A 97 -11.68 1.78 13.67
C VAL A 97 -12.76 0.72 13.58
N TYR A 98 -13.99 1.14 13.42
CA TYR A 98 -15.16 0.27 13.52
C TYR A 98 -16.03 0.38 12.29
N ILE A 99 -16.65 -0.73 11.90
CA ILE A 99 -17.75 -0.77 10.96
C ILE A 99 -18.95 -1.37 11.69
N ASP A 100 -20.09 -0.68 11.61
CA ASP A 100 -21.38 -1.19 12.07
C ASP A 100 -22.40 -0.96 10.97
N ALA A 101 -22.86 -2.02 10.35
CA ALA A 101 -23.81 -1.97 9.24
C ALA A 101 -24.97 -2.95 9.47
N VAL A 102 -26.14 -2.60 8.98
CA VAL A 102 -27.35 -3.42 8.97
C VAL A 102 -27.86 -3.48 7.55
N GLY A 103 -28.04 -4.70 7.05
CA GLY A 103 -28.50 -4.93 5.66
C GLY A 103 -29.97 -4.61 5.42
N PRO A 104 -30.41 -4.65 4.13
CA PRO A 104 -29.58 -4.98 2.98
C PRO A 104 -28.76 -3.78 2.50
N CYS A 105 -27.46 -3.89 2.37
CA CYS A 105 -26.57 -2.85 1.83
C CYS A 105 -25.23 -3.41 1.39
N GLU A 106 -24.54 -2.67 0.54
CA GLU A 106 -23.13 -2.86 0.25
C GLU A 106 -22.32 -2.06 1.27
N VAL A 107 -21.38 -2.72 1.95
CA VAL A 107 -20.47 -2.10 2.92
C VAL A 107 -19.19 -1.73 2.20
N THR A 108 -18.83 -0.47 2.28
CA THR A 108 -17.62 0.10 1.68
C THR A 108 -16.70 0.69 2.74
N ALA A 109 -15.51 1.09 2.35
CA ALA A 109 -14.59 1.75 3.27
C ALA A 109 -15.10 3.12 3.77
N ALA A 110 -16.08 3.73 3.10
CA ALA A 110 -16.78 4.94 3.57
C ALA A 110 -17.58 4.71 4.87
N ASP A 111 -18.03 3.47 5.12
CA ASP A 111 -18.78 3.11 6.32
C ASP A 111 -17.90 2.92 7.57
N ILE A 112 -16.59 3.04 7.41
CA ILE A 112 -15.64 2.97 8.53
C ILE A 112 -15.84 4.19 9.43
N LYS A 113 -16.22 3.95 10.66
CA LYS A 113 -16.31 4.98 11.70
C LYS A 113 -14.91 5.31 12.20
N ALA A 114 -14.30 6.31 11.54
CA ALA A 114 -13.01 6.84 11.90
C ALA A 114 -13.18 8.11 12.73
N ASP A 115 -12.28 8.34 13.68
CA ASP A 115 -12.16 9.63 14.35
C ASP A 115 -11.32 10.61 13.50
N GLY A 116 -11.20 11.86 13.91
CA GLY A 116 -10.43 12.87 13.17
C GLY A 116 -8.93 12.57 13.02
N GLU A 117 -8.44 11.50 13.62
CA GLU A 117 -7.04 11.06 13.53
C GLU A 117 -6.79 10.00 12.44
N VAL A 118 -7.86 9.49 11.81
CA VAL A 118 -7.80 8.48 10.74
C VAL A 118 -8.53 8.99 9.52
N GLU A 119 -7.85 9.02 8.39
CA GLU A 119 -8.38 9.35 7.07
C GLU A 119 -8.31 8.11 6.18
N ILE A 120 -9.39 7.78 5.49
CA ILE A 120 -9.44 6.68 4.51
C ILE A 120 -9.33 7.30 3.12
N LEU A 121 -8.30 6.93 2.37
CA LEU A 121 -7.98 7.52 1.07
C LEU A 121 -8.77 6.89 -0.09
N ASN A 122 -9.30 5.67 0.11
CA ASN A 122 -10.10 4.93 -0.89
C ASN A 122 -11.48 4.54 -0.33
N PRO A 123 -12.39 5.52 -0.09
CA PRO A 123 -13.69 5.26 0.53
C PRO A 123 -14.61 4.37 -0.31
N GLU A 124 -14.41 4.29 -1.61
CA GLU A 124 -15.16 3.45 -2.55
C GLU A 124 -14.77 1.97 -2.52
N LEU A 125 -13.76 1.58 -1.74
CA LEU A 125 -13.33 0.19 -1.62
C LEU A 125 -14.46 -0.68 -1.07
N HIS A 126 -14.86 -1.67 -1.84
CA HIS A 126 -15.82 -2.68 -1.41
C HIS A 126 -15.24 -3.57 -0.30
N ILE A 127 -16.02 -3.80 0.75
CA ILE A 127 -15.65 -4.68 1.87
C ILE A 127 -16.49 -5.94 1.88
N CYS A 128 -17.82 -5.81 1.91
CA CYS A 128 -18.75 -6.93 1.85
C CYS A 128 -20.16 -6.49 1.49
N THR A 129 -21.03 -7.45 1.14
CA THR A 129 -22.45 -7.25 0.81
C THR A 129 -23.34 -7.92 1.84
N LEU A 130 -24.22 -7.16 2.45
CA LEU A 130 -25.16 -7.64 3.45
C LEU A 130 -26.51 -7.95 2.82
N GLY A 131 -27.05 -9.12 3.13
CA GLY A 131 -28.42 -9.51 2.80
C GLY A 131 -29.46 -8.92 3.76
N PRO A 132 -30.75 -9.17 3.51
CA PRO A 132 -31.81 -8.75 4.41
C PRO A 132 -31.58 -9.28 5.84
N ASP A 133 -31.82 -8.44 6.83
CA ASP A 133 -31.70 -8.75 8.26
C ASP A 133 -30.29 -9.14 8.75
N ALA A 134 -29.25 -8.99 7.90
CA ALA A 134 -27.87 -9.20 8.30
C ALA A 134 -27.35 -8.03 9.15
N THR A 135 -26.60 -8.33 10.18
CA THR A 135 -25.85 -7.34 10.98
C THR A 135 -24.36 -7.63 10.88
N PHE A 136 -23.58 -6.60 10.62
CA PHE A 136 -22.13 -6.73 10.46
C PHE A 136 -21.41 -5.73 11.36
N ASN A 137 -20.64 -6.25 12.31
CA ASN A 137 -19.82 -5.46 13.20
C ASN A 137 -18.38 -5.91 13.09
N MET A 138 -17.48 -5.01 12.71
CA MET A 138 -16.06 -5.30 12.54
C MET A 138 -15.20 -4.22 13.19
N GLU A 139 -14.16 -4.65 13.88
CA GLU A 139 -13.08 -3.80 14.39
C GLU A 139 -11.85 -4.03 13.50
N ILE A 140 -11.22 -2.95 13.03
CA ILE A 140 -9.99 -2.99 12.23
C ILE A 140 -8.90 -2.25 13.00
N THR A 141 -7.80 -2.91 13.28
CA THR A 141 -6.62 -2.27 13.88
C THR A 141 -5.68 -1.82 12.79
N LEU A 142 -5.37 -0.53 12.78
CA LEU A 142 -4.47 0.12 11.83
C LEU A 142 -3.17 0.49 12.51
N SER A 143 -2.04 0.37 11.83
CA SER A 143 -0.74 0.81 12.35
C SER A 143 0.15 1.41 11.27
N GLN A 144 1.22 2.07 11.71
CA GLN A 144 2.28 2.55 10.86
C GLN A 144 3.41 1.52 10.81
N GLY A 145 3.98 1.31 9.63
CA GLY A 145 5.11 0.40 9.43
C GLY A 145 5.86 0.66 8.14
N ARG A 146 6.65 -0.32 7.70
CA ARG A 146 7.41 -0.27 6.44
C ARG A 146 7.40 -1.63 5.76
N GLY A 147 7.36 -1.61 4.42
CA GLY A 147 7.45 -2.81 3.60
C GLY A 147 6.25 -3.73 3.78
N TYR A 148 6.50 -5.00 4.05
CA TYR A 148 5.50 -6.05 4.23
C TYR A 148 5.75 -6.80 5.55
N VAL A 149 4.71 -6.97 6.33
CA VAL A 149 4.73 -7.72 7.59
C VAL A 149 3.69 -8.83 7.49
N PRO A 150 4.09 -10.11 7.58
CA PRO A 150 3.17 -11.23 7.51
C PRO A 150 2.32 -11.34 8.80
N SER A 151 1.16 -11.96 8.69
CA SER A 151 0.18 -12.09 9.78
C SER A 151 0.73 -12.78 11.03
N ASN A 152 1.67 -13.73 10.88
CA ASN A 152 2.31 -14.40 12.01
C ASN A 152 3.17 -13.45 12.85
N GLU A 153 3.74 -12.39 12.27
CA GLU A 153 4.48 -11.34 12.99
C GLU A 153 3.54 -10.32 13.64
N ASN A 154 2.36 -10.11 13.05
CA ASN A 154 1.31 -9.27 13.63
C ASN A 154 0.60 -9.95 14.81
N LYS A 155 0.77 -11.28 14.94
CA LYS A 155 0.22 -12.06 16.05
C LYS A 155 1.06 -11.85 17.31
N THR A 156 0.53 -11.17 18.30
CA THR A 156 1.17 -10.99 19.60
C THR A 156 0.80 -12.13 20.57
N ALA A 157 1.63 -12.40 21.58
CA ALA A 157 1.36 -13.40 22.60
C ALA A 157 0.07 -13.12 23.41
N GLN A 158 -0.45 -11.90 23.34
CA GLN A 158 -1.68 -11.46 24.02
C GLN A 158 -2.87 -11.32 23.07
N THR A 159 -2.80 -11.91 21.86
CA THR A 159 -3.92 -11.84 20.91
C THR A 159 -5.16 -12.49 21.49
N VAL A 160 -6.22 -11.72 21.64
CA VAL A 160 -7.50 -12.19 22.19
C VAL A 160 -8.17 -13.13 21.17
N ILE A 161 -8.88 -14.16 21.67
CA ILE A 161 -9.67 -15.07 20.81
C ILE A 161 -10.67 -14.25 19.97
N GLY A 162 -10.75 -14.54 18.67
CA GLY A 162 -11.60 -13.81 17.72
C GLY A 162 -10.92 -12.65 17.01
N VAL A 163 -9.69 -12.28 17.41
CA VAL A 163 -8.86 -11.35 16.64
C VAL A 163 -8.08 -12.14 15.59
N ILE A 164 -8.29 -11.80 14.33
CA ILE A 164 -7.66 -12.40 13.15
C ILE A 164 -6.51 -11.48 12.71
N PRO A 165 -5.24 -11.87 12.89
CA PRO A 165 -4.12 -11.13 12.38
C PRO A 165 -4.08 -11.24 10.86
N ILE A 166 -3.79 -10.13 10.18
CA ILE A 166 -3.71 -10.09 8.72
C ILE A 166 -2.34 -9.61 8.27
N ASP A 167 -1.95 -9.95 7.03
CA ASP A 167 -0.72 -9.44 6.46
C ASP A 167 -0.86 -7.95 6.20
N SER A 168 0.15 -7.18 6.56
CA SER A 168 0.17 -5.73 6.43
C SER A 168 1.09 -5.30 5.30
N ILE A 169 0.54 -4.62 4.30
CA ILE A 169 1.28 -4.04 3.17
C ILE A 169 1.43 -2.54 3.44
N TYR A 170 2.55 -2.16 4.05
CA TYR A 170 2.82 -0.76 4.40
C TYR A 170 3.41 0.04 3.23
N ALA A 171 4.01 -0.64 2.24
CA ALA A 171 4.63 0.04 1.11
C ALA A 171 3.59 0.82 0.30
N PRO A 172 3.75 2.16 0.16
CA PRO A 172 2.83 2.96 -0.65
C PRO A 172 3.04 2.75 -2.16
N VAL A 173 4.15 2.14 -2.53
CA VAL A 173 4.55 1.90 -3.92
C VAL A 173 4.15 0.50 -4.34
N LYS A 174 3.31 0.42 -5.37
CA LYS A 174 2.81 -0.84 -5.94
C LYS A 174 3.81 -1.50 -6.87
N LYS A 175 4.46 -0.69 -7.72
CA LYS A 175 5.38 -1.20 -8.75
C LYS A 175 6.46 -0.18 -9.07
N VAL A 176 7.68 -0.67 -9.24
CA VAL A 176 8.83 0.11 -9.71
C VAL A 176 9.51 -0.66 -10.81
N ASN A 177 9.63 -0.05 -11.98
CA ASN A 177 10.45 -0.55 -13.09
C ASN A 177 11.50 0.49 -13.45
N TYR A 178 12.63 0.03 -13.97
CA TYR A 178 13.63 0.92 -14.56
C TYR A 178 14.25 0.31 -15.81
N THR A 179 14.66 1.16 -16.73
CA THR A 179 15.46 0.81 -17.93
C THR A 179 16.67 1.72 -17.97
N VAL A 180 17.78 1.18 -18.47
CA VAL A 180 19.04 1.92 -18.68
C VAL A 180 19.29 2.01 -20.15
N GLU A 181 19.38 3.21 -20.66
CA GLU A 181 19.60 3.46 -22.09
C GLU A 181 20.94 4.21 -22.27
N PRO A 182 21.69 3.94 -23.38
CA PRO A 182 22.91 4.64 -23.69
C PRO A 182 22.63 6.08 -24.18
N CYS A 183 23.41 7.22 -23.76
CA CYS A 183 23.29 8.59 -24.20
C CYS A 183 24.56 9.15 -24.75
N ARG A 184 24.39 10.13 -25.49
CA ARG A 184 25.47 10.89 -26.03
C ARG A 184 25.54 12.25 -25.31
N VAL A 185 26.63 12.48 -24.60
CA VAL A 185 26.91 13.79 -24.02
C VAL A 185 28.06 14.43 -24.84
N GLY A 186 27.72 15.37 -25.71
CA GLY A 186 28.68 16.00 -26.64
C GLY A 186 29.25 15.01 -27.64
N ASP A 187 30.57 14.94 -27.75
CA ASP A 187 31.29 14.03 -28.64
C ASP A 187 31.61 12.66 -28.00
N LYS A 188 31.30 12.47 -26.75
CA LYS A 188 31.57 11.22 -26.01
C LYS A 188 30.32 10.34 -25.98
N THR A 189 30.49 9.09 -26.40
CA THR A 189 29.43 8.06 -26.47
C THR A 189 29.48 7.06 -25.30
N ASP A 190 30.37 7.29 -24.33
CA ASP A 190 30.70 6.30 -23.28
C ASP A 190 29.93 6.52 -21.96
N PHE A 191 28.88 7.31 -21.96
CA PHE A 191 28.06 7.49 -20.78
C PHE A 191 26.86 6.53 -20.79
N ASP A 192 26.58 5.91 -19.65
CA ASP A 192 25.27 5.34 -19.37
C ASP A 192 24.33 6.51 -19.11
N ILE A 193 23.17 6.44 -19.65
CA ILE A 193 22.43 7.63 -19.88
C ILE A 193 21.33 7.98 -19.01
N ALA A 194 20.43 7.23 -19.07
CA ALA A 194 19.14 7.56 -18.52
C ALA A 194 18.62 6.34 -17.80
N VAL A 195 18.57 6.40 -16.50
CA VAL A 195 17.71 5.50 -15.74
C VAL A 195 16.31 6.05 -15.86
N HIS A 196 15.49 5.43 -16.73
CA HIS A 196 14.05 5.68 -16.75
C HIS A 196 13.42 4.90 -15.61
N LEU A 197 13.01 5.59 -14.57
CA LEU A 197 12.36 5.03 -13.40
C LEU A 197 10.85 5.26 -13.53
N ILE A 198 10.09 4.18 -13.54
CA ILE A 198 8.63 4.21 -13.54
C ILE A 198 8.16 3.77 -12.15
N VAL A 199 7.38 4.61 -11.50
CA VAL A 199 6.82 4.36 -10.16
C VAL A 199 5.31 4.40 -10.26
N GLU A 200 4.67 3.34 -9.81
CA GLU A 200 3.22 3.26 -9.62
C GLU A 200 2.92 3.19 -8.13
N LEU A 201 2.09 4.09 -7.65
CA LEU A 201 1.58 4.08 -6.27
C LEU A 201 0.26 3.30 -6.21
N TYR A 202 -0.15 2.89 -5.03
CA TYR A 202 -1.53 2.51 -4.82
C TYR A 202 -2.39 3.74 -5.06
N SER A 203 -3.30 3.68 -6.02
CA SER A 203 -4.17 4.80 -6.41
C SER A 203 -5.12 5.15 -5.27
N LYS A 204 -5.44 6.45 -5.22
CA LYS A 204 -6.56 6.93 -4.40
C LYS A 204 -7.87 6.36 -4.92
#